data_146a9110e7ce4fb76ae13dc300a94795
#
_entry.id   146a9110e7ce4fb76ae13dc300a94795
#
_cell.length_a   1.000
_cell.length_b   1.000
_cell.length_c   1.000
_cell.angle_alpha   90.00
_cell.angle_beta   90.00
_cell.angle_gamma   90.00
#
_symmetry.space_group_name_H-M   'P 1'
#
loop_
_entity.id
_entity.type
_entity.pdbx_description
1 polymer ?
#
loop_
_entity_poly.entity_id
_entity_poly.type
_entity_poly.pdbx_seq_one_letter_code
_entity_poly.pdbx_strand_id
1 'polypeptide(L)'
;MSTATENTAKVMVIDDSQTIRRTAETLLAREGYTVITAQDGFEALSKIADHQPDIIFIDIMMPRLDGYQACALIKGNPRYGRTPIIMLSSKDGLFDRARGRIVGSDEYLTKPFTKDELIGAVRAHIKK
;
A
#
# COMPACT_ATOMS: atom_id res chain seq x y z
N MET A 1 21.12 13.63 13.94
CA MET A 1 20.89 13.06 13.38
C MET A 1 19.80 12.42 13.27
N SER A 2 19.15 12.56 13.54
CA SER A 2 17.96 11.84 13.54
C SER A 2 17.07 12.07 12.37
N THR A 3 17.41 12.97 11.51
CA THR A 3 16.61 13.20 10.32
C THR A 3 16.48 11.95 9.46
N ALA A 4 17.52 11.14 9.41
CA ALA A 4 17.46 9.90 8.67
C ALA A 4 16.43 8.94 9.27
N THR A 5 16.26 8.95 10.60
CA THR A 5 15.32 8.05 11.23
C THR A 5 13.88 8.53 11.10
N GLU A 6 13.66 9.82 10.90
CA GLU A 6 12.32 10.34 10.74
C GLU A 6 11.64 9.83 9.47
N ASN A 7 12.44 9.48 8.47
CA ASN A 7 11.91 9.02 7.18
C ASN A 7 12.17 7.54 6.96
N THR A 8 12.33 6.78 8.04
CA THR A 8 12.58 5.35 7.91
C THR A 8 11.32 4.52 7.85
N ALA A 9 10.16 5.17 7.78
CA ALA A 9 8.92 4.44 7.65
C ALA A 9 8.99 3.50 6.45
N LYS A 10 8.44 2.32 6.62
CA LYS A 10 8.43 1.29 5.59
C LYS A 10 7.11 1.34 4.85
N VAL A 11 7.18 1.51 3.55
CA VAL A 11 6.00 1.58 2.69
C VAL A 11 6.00 0.35 1.79
N MET A 12 4.92 -0.41 1.83
CA MET A 12 4.78 -1.57 0.94
C MET A 12 3.88 -1.19 -0.23
N VAL A 13 4.29 -1.61 -1.43
CA VAL A 13 3.50 -1.38 -2.64
C VAL A 13 3.26 -2.73 -3.30
N ILE A 14 2.00 -3.10 -3.41
CA ILE A 14 1.57 -4.38 -3.95
C ILE A 14 0.78 -4.12 -5.24
N ASP A 15 1.37 -4.50 -6.37
CA ASP A 15 0.73 -4.28 -7.67
C ASP A 15 1.35 -5.26 -8.66
N ASP A 16 0.53 -5.88 -9.51
CA ASP A 16 1.05 -6.82 -10.49
C ASP A 16 1.75 -6.12 -11.65
N SER A 17 1.61 -4.81 -11.78
CA SER A 17 2.30 -4.03 -12.81
C SER A 17 3.69 -3.63 -12.33
N GLN A 18 4.71 -4.11 -13.02
CA GLN A 18 6.09 -3.74 -12.72
C GLN A 18 6.30 -2.24 -12.86
N THR A 19 5.68 -1.62 -13.85
CA THR A 19 5.79 -0.19 -14.07
C THR A 19 5.27 0.60 -12.88
N ILE A 20 4.11 0.22 -12.36
CA ILE A 20 3.55 0.90 -11.19
C ILE A 20 4.44 0.70 -9.97
N ARG A 21 4.94 -0.52 -9.75
CA ARG A 21 5.83 -0.79 -8.62
C ARG A 21 7.09 0.08 -8.68
N ARG A 22 7.71 0.16 -9.87
CA ARG A 22 8.94 0.94 -10.04
C ARG A 22 8.69 2.43 -9.87
N THR A 23 7.58 2.94 -10.41
CA THR A 23 7.23 4.34 -10.27
C THR A 23 7.04 4.69 -8.81
N ALA A 24 6.25 3.91 -8.10
CA ALA A 24 6.00 4.16 -6.68
C ALA A 24 7.30 4.06 -5.88
N GLU A 25 8.10 3.04 -6.15
CA GLU A 25 9.35 2.83 -5.43
C GLU A 25 10.29 4.02 -5.61
N THR A 26 10.43 4.50 -6.84
CA THR A 26 11.30 5.64 -7.13
C THR A 26 10.84 6.89 -6.39
N LEU A 27 9.54 7.18 -6.46
CA LEU A 27 9.00 8.37 -5.83
C LEU A 27 9.15 8.32 -4.31
N LEU A 28 8.83 7.18 -3.73
CA LEU A 28 8.89 7.03 -2.28
C LEU A 28 10.32 7.02 -1.77
N ALA A 29 11.23 6.36 -2.48
CA ALA A 29 12.64 6.31 -2.06
C ALA A 29 13.27 7.69 -2.08
N ARG A 30 12.89 8.54 -3.03
CA ARG A 30 13.39 9.91 -3.09
C ARG A 30 12.98 10.74 -1.89
N GLU A 31 11.87 10.37 -1.25
CA GLU A 31 11.42 11.05 -0.05
C GLU A 31 12.00 10.44 1.23
N GLY A 32 12.87 9.45 1.09
CA GLY A 32 13.55 8.85 2.23
C GLY A 32 12.87 7.63 2.83
N TYR A 33 11.78 7.17 2.23
CA TYR A 33 11.08 5.98 2.75
C TYR A 33 11.78 4.71 2.30
N THR A 34 11.70 3.68 3.15
CA THR A 34 12.11 2.33 2.79
C THR A 34 10.94 1.68 2.07
N VAL A 35 11.18 1.14 0.88
CA VAL A 35 10.10 0.60 0.06
C VAL A 35 10.23 -0.91 -0.08
N ILE A 36 9.12 -1.60 0.15
CA ILE A 36 9.02 -3.05 -0.02
C ILE A 36 7.97 -3.27 -1.10
N THR A 37 8.29 -4.04 -2.13
CA THR A 37 7.34 -4.29 -3.21
C THR A 37 6.95 -5.75 -3.25
N ALA A 38 5.73 -6.00 -3.74
CA ALA A 38 5.24 -7.34 -3.97
C ALA A 38 4.39 -7.33 -5.23
N GLN A 39 4.40 -8.42 -5.98
CA GLN A 39 3.69 -8.48 -7.26
C GLN A 39 2.31 -9.12 -7.15
N ASP A 40 2.01 -9.75 -6.03
CA ASP A 40 0.69 -10.34 -5.82
C ASP A 40 0.39 -10.43 -4.33
N GLY A 41 -0.84 -10.82 -4.01
CA GLY A 41 -1.28 -10.88 -2.63
C GLY A 41 -0.57 -11.92 -1.79
N PHE A 42 -0.19 -13.03 -2.39
CA PHE A 42 0.48 -14.10 -1.65
C PHE A 42 1.90 -13.68 -1.27
N GLU A 43 2.62 -13.10 -2.22
CA GLU A 43 3.95 -12.58 -1.92
C GLU A 43 3.86 -11.50 -0.85
N ALA A 44 2.84 -10.65 -0.94
CA ALA A 44 2.63 -9.58 0.02
C ALA A 44 2.46 -10.12 1.44
N LEU A 45 1.61 -11.14 1.61
CA LEU A 45 1.37 -11.69 2.94
C LEU A 45 2.65 -12.22 3.57
N SER A 46 3.49 -12.87 2.76
CA SER A 46 4.78 -13.35 3.25
C SER A 46 5.69 -12.21 3.67
N LYS A 47 5.78 -11.18 2.83
CA LYS A 47 6.67 -10.05 3.11
C LYS A 47 6.20 -9.18 4.27
N ILE A 48 4.88 -9.09 4.47
CA ILE A 48 4.34 -8.33 5.60
C ILE A 48 4.84 -8.91 6.91
N ALA A 49 4.84 -10.23 7.02
CA ALA A 49 5.32 -10.89 8.24
C ALA A 49 6.79 -10.57 8.50
N ASP A 50 7.61 -10.54 7.44
CA ASP A 50 9.04 -10.33 7.58
C ASP A 50 9.41 -8.87 7.80
N HIS A 51 8.72 -7.94 7.13
CA HIS A 51 9.13 -6.55 7.08
C HIS A 51 8.28 -5.61 7.93
N GLN A 52 7.07 -5.99 8.25
CA GLN A 52 6.17 -5.20 9.09
C GLN A 52 6.06 -3.74 8.61
N PRO A 53 5.48 -3.53 7.42
CA PRO A 53 5.38 -2.17 6.87
C PRO A 53 4.48 -1.27 7.72
N ASP A 54 4.73 0.02 7.62
CA ASP A 54 3.97 1.03 8.35
C ASP A 54 2.73 1.47 7.57
N ILE A 55 2.73 1.27 6.26
CA ILE A 55 1.58 1.57 5.40
C ILE A 55 1.67 0.67 4.17
N ILE A 56 0.52 0.30 3.62
CA ILE A 56 0.44 -0.61 2.48
C ILE A 56 -0.42 0.00 1.39
N PHE A 57 0.13 0.03 0.17
CA PHE A 57 -0.63 0.36 -1.05
C PHE A 57 -0.88 -0.94 -1.78
N ILE A 58 -2.13 -1.21 -2.15
CA ILE A 58 -2.47 -2.49 -2.77
C ILE A 58 -3.41 -2.31 -3.96
N ASP A 59 -3.01 -2.89 -5.09
CA ASP A 59 -3.81 -2.90 -6.31
C ASP A 59 -5.07 -3.74 -6.08
N ILE A 60 -6.20 -3.22 -6.51
CA ILE A 60 -7.48 -3.94 -6.38
C ILE A 60 -7.52 -5.13 -7.34
N MET A 61 -7.06 -4.92 -8.56
CA MET A 61 -7.19 -5.94 -9.63
C MET A 61 -5.94 -6.78 -9.73
N MET A 62 -5.91 -7.87 -9.00
CA MET A 62 -4.80 -8.83 -9.06
C MET A 62 -5.36 -10.24 -9.25
N PRO A 63 -4.64 -11.11 -9.97
CA PRO A 63 -5.12 -12.47 -10.16
C PRO A 63 -5.09 -13.28 -8.86
N ARG A 64 -5.99 -14.22 -8.74
CA ARG A 64 -6.09 -15.18 -7.65
C ARG A 64 -6.51 -14.57 -6.32
N LEU A 65 -5.79 -13.58 -5.83
CA LEU A 65 -6.12 -12.90 -4.58
C LEU A 65 -6.15 -11.41 -4.87
N ASP A 66 -7.36 -10.85 -4.99
CA ASP A 66 -7.49 -9.44 -5.32
C ASP A 66 -7.22 -8.55 -4.10
N GLY A 67 -7.21 -7.24 -4.34
CA GLY A 67 -6.89 -6.28 -3.29
C GLY A 67 -7.86 -6.29 -2.14
N TYR A 68 -9.16 -6.49 -2.41
CA TYR A 68 -10.14 -6.55 -1.32
C TYR A 68 -9.90 -7.77 -0.45
N GLN A 69 -9.64 -8.92 -1.06
CA GLN A 69 -9.39 -10.14 -0.31
C GLN A 69 -8.11 -10.03 0.52
N ALA A 70 -7.06 -9.51 -0.08
CA ALA A 70 -5.79 -9.33 0.63
C ALA A 70 -5.96 -8.35 1.79
N CYS A 71 -6.67 -7.25 1.56
CA CYS A 71 -6.92 -6.27 2.61
C CYS A 71 -7.65 -6.89 3.78
N ALA A 72 -8.70 -7.68 3.50
CA ALA A 72 -9.45 -8.34 4.56
C ALA A 72 -8.58 -9.27 5.38
N LEU A 73 -7.69 -10.01 4.71
CA LEU A 73 -6.78 -10.92 5.43
C LEU A 73 -5.80 -10.15 6.31
N ILE A 74 -5.26 -9.05 5.81
CA ILE A 74 -4.31 -8.25 6.57
C ILE A 74 -4.99 -7.60 7.77
N LYS A 75 -6.13 -6.96 7.53
CA LYS A 75 -6.85 -6.28 8.60
C LYS A 75 -7.41 -7.24 9.63
N GLY A 76 -7.70 -8.47 9.22
CA GLY A 76 -8.18 -9.48 10.14
C GLY A 76 -7.11 -10.08 11.05
N ASN A 77 -5.85 -9.82 10.75
CA ASN A 77 -4.76 -10.31 11.57
C ASN A 77 -4.48 -9.31 12.69
N PRO A 78 -4.55 -9.72 13.98
CA PRO A 78 -4.35 -8.78 15.08
C PRO A 78 -3.01 -8.05 15.03
N ARG A 79 -1.98 -8.66 14.45
CA ARG A 79 -0.65 -8.05 14.37
C ARG A 79 -0.60 -6.88 13.39
N TYR A 80 -1.45 -6.92 12.35
CA TYR A 80 -1.38 -5.96 11.25
C TYR A 80 -2.67 -5.17 11.06
N GLY A 81 -3.66 -5.41 11.91
CA GLY A 81 -4.98 -4.80 11.71
C GLY A 81 -4.99 -3.28 11.80
N ARG A 82 -3.98 -2.69 12.40
CA ARG A 82 -3.88 -1.24 12.50
C ARG A 82 -3.08 -0.60 11.37
N THR A 83 -2.43 -1.42 10.53
CA THR A 83 -1.64 -0.88 9.43
C THR A 83 -2.56 -0.23 8.41
N PRO A 84 -2.35 1.04 8.06
CA PRO A 84 -3.17 1.69 7.05
C PRO A 84 -3.01 1.02 5.70
N ILE A 85 -4.14 0.85 5.00
CA ILE A 85 -4.15 0.26 3.66
C ILE A 85 -4.83 1.21 2.70
N ILE A 86 -4.11 1.57 1.66
CA ILE A 86 -4.58 2.45 0.60
C ILE A 86 -4.78 1.60 -0.65
N MET A 87 -5.99 1.56 -1.17
CA MET A 87 -6.29 0.79 -2.38
C MET A 87 -5.86 1.57 -3.62
N LEU A 88 -5.28 0.86 -4.59
CA LEU A 88 -4.91 1.45 -5.88
C LEU A 88 -5.90 0.98 -6.92
N SER A 89 -6.64 1.92 -7.49
CA SER A 89 -7.68 1.61 -8.47
C SER A 89 -7.30 2.18 -9.83
N SER A 90 -7.50 1.41 -10.90
CA SER A 90 -7.26 1.94 -12.24
C SER A 90 -8.29 3.01 -12.55
N LYS A 91 -7.93 3.90 -13.50
CA LYS A 91 -8.82 4.99 -13.89
C LYS A 91 -10.17 4.47 -14.39
N ASP A 92 -10.13 3.35 -15.08
CA ASP A 92 -11.35 2.72 -15.61
C ASP A 92 -11.91 1.67 -14.67
N GLY A 93 -11.25 1.45 -13.54
CA GLY A 93 -11.71 0.49 -12.56
C GLY A 93 -12.81 1.06 -11.72
N LEU A 94 -13.63 0.17 -11.19
CA LEU A 94 -14.73 0.57 -10.34
C LEU A 94 -14.38 0.24 -8.91
N PHE A 95 -13.81 1.23 -8.21
CA PHE A 95 -13.56 1.05 -6.79
C PHE A 95 -14.90 1.08 -6.06
N ASP A 96 -15.20 0.00 -5.37
CA ASP A 96 -16.41 -0.09 -4.58
C ASP A 96 -16.10 0.41 -3.16
N ARG A 97 -16.56 1.62 -2.87
CA ARG A 97 -16.29 2.24 -1.56
C ARG A 97 -16.90 1.45 -0.41
N ALA A 98 -18.07 0.91 -0.63
CA ALA A 98 -18.72 0.13 0.42
C ALA A 98 -17.92 -1.14 0.71
N ARG A 99 -17.47 -1.82 -0.35
CA ARG A 99 -16.66 -3.02 -0.18
C ARG A 99 -15.32 -2.69 0.46
N GLY A 100 -14.72 -1.56 0.06
CA GLY A 100 -13.48 -1.10 0.67
C GLY A 100 -13.62 -0.90 2.17
N ARG A 101 -14.72 -0.28 2.61
CA ARG A 101 -14.97 -0.08 4.02
C ARG A 101 -15.17 -1.40 4.76
N ILE A 102 -15.88 -2.33 4.14
CA ILE A 102 -16.14 -3.64 4.76
C ILE A 102 -14.83 -4.38 5.03
N VAL A 103 -13.89 -4.34 4.10
CA VAL A 103 -12.60 -5.02 4.30
C VAL A 103 -11.61 -4.19 5.11
N GLY A 104 -11.94 -2.95 5.45
CA GLY A 104 -11.15 -2.13 6.34
C GLY A 104 -10.11 -1.25 5.69
N SER A 105 -10.20 -1.01 4.37
CA SER A 105 -9.26 -0.09 3.73
C SER A 105 -9.48 1.34 4.22
N ASP A 106 -8.41 2.11 4.28
CA ASP A 106 -8.45 3.45 4.85
C ASP A 106 -8.66 4.54 3.80
N GLU A 107 -8.24 4.27 2.56
CA GLU A 107 -8.35 5.26 1.50
C GLU A 107 -8.12 4.57 0.16
N TYR A 108 -8.33 5.28 -0.95
CA TYR A 108 -7.94 4.77 -2.25
C TYR A 108 -7.33 5.89 -3.10
N LEU A 109 -6.47 5.50 -4.04
CA LEU A 109 -5.90 6.39 -5.04
C LEU A 109 -6.20 5.82 -6.41
N THR A 110 -6.38 6.71 -7.39
CA THR A 110 -6.59 6.30 -8.78
C THR A 110 -5.24 6.24 -9.50
N LYS A 111 -5.02 5.20 -10.28
CA LYS A 111 -3.83 5.09 -11.13
C LYS A 111 -4.13 5.69 -12.50
N PRO A 112 -3.22 6.45 -13.09
CA PRO A 112 -1.94 6.86 -12.56
C PRO A 112 -2.08 7.93 -11.47
N PHE A 113 -1.26 7.81 -10.44
CA PHE A 113 -1.25 8.79 -9.37
C PHE A 113 -0.07 9.74 -9.58
N THR A 114 -0.19 10.95 -9.03
CA THR A 114 0.91 11.90 -9.03
C THR A 114 1.82 11.65 -7.82
N LYS A 115 3.02 12.23 -7.88
CA LYS A 115 3.91 12.21 -6.72
C LYS A 115 3.23 12.76 -5.48
N ASP A 116 2.56 13.92 -5.64
CA ASP A 116 1.93 14.57 -4.50
C ASP A 116 0.80 13.73 -3.91
N GLU A 117 0.05 13.06 -4.76
CA GLU A 117 -1.01 12.16 -4.26
C GLU A 117 -0.43 10.99 -3.48
N LEU A 118 0.62 10.38 -4.01
CA LEU A 118 1.25 9.23 -3.36
C LEU A 118 1.88 9.63 -2.03
N ILE A 119 2.70 10.66 -2.04
CA ILE A 119 3.40 11.10 -0.83
C ILE A 119 2.41 11.67 0.18
N GLY A 120 1.39 12.39 -0.31
CA GLY A 120 0.35 12.92 0.56
C GLY A 120 -0.40 11.83 1.31
N ALA A 121 -0.70 10.72 0.63
CA ALA A 121 -1.37 9.60 1.28
C ALA A 121 -0.50 8.99 2.38
N VAL A 122 0.80 8.86 2.11
CA VAL A 122 1.72 8.35 3.13
C VAL A 122 1.71 9.26 4.36
N ARG A 123 1.87 10.56 4.13
CA ARG A 123 1.93 11.52 5.23
C ARG A 123 0.64 11.57 6.03
N ALA A 124 -0.49 11.42 5.35
CA ALA A 124 -1.79 11.49 6.00
C ALA A 124 -2.03 10.30 6.93
N HIS A 125 -1.44 9.15 6.63
CA HIS A 125 -1.76 7.92 7.33
C HIS A 125 -0.66 7.38 8.23
N ILE A 126 0.57 7.87 8.10
CA ILE A 126 1.64 7.46 8.99
C ILE A 126 1.61 8.34 10.23
N LYS A 127 1.50 7.72 11.37
CA LYS A 127 1.51 8.42 12.65
C LYS A 127 2.90 8.42 13.24
N LYS A 128 3.24 9.53 13.79
CA LYS A 128 4.53 9.65 14.45
C LYS A 128 4.38 9.41 15.94
#